data_73a69f960cf446a1b04420ac5619d425
#
_entry.id   73a69f960cf446a1b04420ac5619d425
#
_cell.length_a   1.000
_cell.length_b   1.000
_cell.length_c   1.000
_cell.angle_alpha   90.00
_cell.angle_beta   90.00
_cell.angle_gamma   90.00
#
_symmetry.space_group_name_H-M   'P 1'
#
loop_
_entity.id
_entity.type
_entity.pdbx_description
1 polymer ?
#
loop_
_entity_poly.entity_id
_entity_poly.type
_entity_poly.pdbx_seq_one_letter_code
_entity_poly.pdbx_strand_id
1 'polypeptide(L)'
;MMNMNYQGADITLAKELKSESLTGDGVYIEIEKFGRNSRRIQSKIEIEANLDTVWNILTDYERLVDFIPGLAVSELVEKKDNFARLFQIGQQNLPFGLKFNAKGVLDCYEKDLEIFPHGKKRDIEFKMIEGDFQLFEGKWSLEQFGKFQDTDSTLAQGSQTTLSYVVNVQPKMWLPVRLVEGRLSKEIKTNLSCIREAARKIINKALHPR
;
A
#
# COMPACT_ATOMS: atom_id res chain seq x y z
N MET A 1 3.79 57.96 27.98
CA MET A 1 3.22 56.63 28.21
C MET A 1 2.53 56.21 26.93
N MET A 2 3.20 55.44 26.10
CA MET A 2 2.63 54.86 24.87
C MET A 2 2.50 53.36 25.09
N ASN A 3 1.28 52.86 25.14
CA ASN A 3 0.95 51.46 25.15
C ASN A 3 1.03 50.93 23.71
N MET A 4 2.00 50.08 23.42
CA MET A 4 2.02 49.30 22.21
C MET A 4 1.30 47.96 22.48
N ASN A 5 0.10 47.82 21.94
CA ASN A 5 -0.59 46.55 21.83
C ASN A 5 0.05 45.70 20.69
N TYR A 6 0.74 44.66 21.06
CA TYR A 6 1.08 43.57 20.11
C TYR A 6 -0.17 42.74 19.90
N GLN A 7 -0.80 42.90 18.75
CA GLN A 7 -1.75 41.93 18.24
C GLN A 7 -0.98 40.68 17.82
N GLY A 8 -1.21 39.58 18.53
CA GLY A 8 -0.75 38.27 18.16
C GLY A 8 -1.38 37.88 16.84
N ALA A 9 -0.55 37.62 15.85
CA ALA A 9 -0.97 36.98 14.62
C ALA A 9 -1.41 35.52 14.94
N ASP A 10 -2.69 35.32 14.85
CA ASP A 10 -3.34 34.03 14.96
C ASP A 10 -2.96 33.19 13.71
N ILE A 11 -1.92 32.37 13.84
CA ILE A 11 -1.56 31.39 12.82
C ILE A 11 -2.53 30.24 12.98
N THR A 12 -3.72 30.40 12.46
CA THR A 12 -4.66 29.30 12.25
C THR A 12 -4.10 28.48 11.08
N LEU A 13 -3.24 27.51 11.40
CA LEU A 13 -2.88 26.47 10.46
C LEU A 13 -4.19 25.77 10.10
N ALA A 14 -4.67 25.98 8.89
CA ALA A 14 -5.82 25.28 8.36
C ALA A 14 -5.51 23.78 8.40
N LYS A 15 -6.15 23.09 9.35
CA LYS A 15 -6.12 21.62 9.47
C LYS A 15 -6.83 21.10 8.24
N GLU A 16 -6.07 20.74 7.22
CA GLU A 16 -6.62 20.21 5.97
C GLU A 16 -7.46 18.96 6.27
N LEU A 17 -8.65 18.93 5.68
CA LEU A 17 -9.67 17.92 5.86
C LEU A 17 -9.10 16.52 5.58
N LYS A 18 -8.96 15.74 6.64
CA LYS A 18 -8.71 14.30 6.56
C LYS A 18 -10.05 13.60 6.36
N SER A 19 -10.20 12.85 5.27
CA SER A 19 -11.35 11.95 5.14
C SER A 19 -10.94 10.56 5.62
N GLU A 20 -11.42 10.18 6.79
CA GLU A 20 -11.23 8.85 7.36
C GLU A 20 -12.45 7.99 7.05
N SER A 21 -12.27 6.77 6.58
CA SER A 21 -13.36 5.81 6.45
C SER A 21 -12.91 4.40 6.79
N LEU A 22 -13.53 3.81 7.80
CA LEU A 22 -13.51 2.37 7.99
C LEU A 22 -14.64 1.78 7.13
N THR A 23 -14.29 0.91 6.19
CA THR A 23 -15.28 0.26 5.33
C THR A 23 -15.75 -1.06 5.93
N GLY A 24 -16.95 -1.53 5.54
CA GLY A 24 -17.54 -2.77 6.04
C GLY A 24 -16.72 -4.03 5.77
N ASP A 25 -15.69 -3.94 4.92
CA ASP A 25 -14.70 -5.00 4.65
C ASP A 25 -13.46 -4.95 5.57
N GLY A 26 -13.43 -4.05 6.56
CA GLY A 26 -12.34 -3.92 7.53
C GLY A 26 -11.08 -3.25 6.97
N VAL A 27 -11.19 -2.55 5.84
CA VAL A 27 -10.08 -1.75 5.30
C VAL A 27 -10.20 -0.31 5.82
N TYR A 28 -9.17 0.15 6.51
CA TYR A 28 -9.01 1.56 6.84
C TYR A 28 -8.34 2.30 5.69
N ILE A 29 -8.80 3.51 5.39
CA ILE A 29 -8.17 4.40 4.42
C ILE A 29 -8.29 5.86 4.86
N GLU A 30 -7.19 6.58 4.71
CA GLU A 30 -7.07 8.01 4.98
C GLU A 30 -6.41 8.69 3.78
N ILE A 31 -6.95 9.84 3.37
CA ILE A 31 -6.41 10.64 2.27
C ILE A 31 -6.06 12.01 2.82
N GLU A 32 -4.80 12.39 2.64
CA GLU A 32 -4.26 13.69 3.03
C GLU A 32 -3.85 14.46 1.77
N LYS A 33 -4.25 15.70 1.71
CA LYS A 33 -3.84 16.62 0.65
C LYS A 33 -2.60 17.39 1.12
N PHE A 34 -1.46 17.18 0.46
CA PHE A 34 -0.22 17.88 0.81
C PHE A 34 0.30 18.81 -0.31
N GLY A 35 -0.50 18.99 -1.36
CA GLY A 35 -0.22 19.89 -2.46
C GLY A 35 -1.40 20.05 -3.40
N ARG A 36 -1.30 21.00 -4.34
CA ARG A 36 -2.40 21.32 -5.26
C ARG A 36 -2.86 20.11 -6.07
N ASN A 37 -1.90 19.29 -6.55
CA ASN A 37 -2.16 18.09 -7.36
C ASN A 37 -1.52 16.83 -6.74
N SER A 38 -1.28 16.82 -5.45
CA SER A 38 -0.63 15.74 -4.73
C SER A 38 -1.50 15.22 -3.59
N ARG A 39 -1.46 13.91 -3.38
CA ARG A 39 -2.15 13.21 -2.28
C ARG A 39 -1.22 12.22 -1.62
N ARG A 40 -1.38 12.09 -0.32
CA ARG A 40 -0.88 10.96 0.45
C ARG A 40 -2.06 10.10 0.82
N ILE A 41 -2.00 8.84 0.50
CA ILE A 41 -3.03 7.87 0.85
C ILE A 41 -2.40 6.85 1.79
N GLN A 42 -3.02 6.68 2.94
CA GLN A 42 -2.64 5.69 3.94
C GLN A 42 -3.77 4.69 4.06
N SER A 43 -3.44 3.42 4.08
CA SER A 43 -4.43 2.36 4.22
C SER A 43 -3.89 1.21 5.03
N LYS A 44 -4.80 0.46 5.65
CA LYS A 44 -4.46 -0.62 6.58
C LYS A 44 -5.53 -1.70 6.55
N ILE A 45 -5.09 -2.96 6.66
CA ILE A 45 -5.95 -4.12 6.79
C ILE A 45 -5.31 -5.15 7.72
N GLU A 46 -6.15 -5.88 8.46
CA GLU A 46 -5.72 -7.05 9.22
C GLU A 46 -5.89 -8.32 8.39
N ILE A 47 -4.87 -9.18 8.38
CA ILE A 47 -4.83 -10.43 7.63
C ILE A 47 -4.55 -11.58 8.59
N GLU A 48 -5.44 -12.57 8.60
CA GLU A 48 -5.31 -13.80 9.40
C GLU A 48 -4.26 -14.74 8.76
N ALA A 49 -3.02 -14.30 8.76
CA ALA A 49 -1.86 -15.02 8.23
C ALA A 49 -0.59 -14.55 8.96
N ASN A 50 0.45 -15.38 8.94
CA ASN A 50 1.76 -14.94 9.41
C ASN A 50 2.41 -13.96 8.42
N LEU A 51 3.36 -13.17 8.92
CA LEU A 51 4.06 -12.14 8.14
C LEU A 51 4.72 -12.73 6.90
N ASP A 52 5.32 -13.90 7.01
CA ASP A 52 6.07 -14.52 5.91
C ASP A 52 5.15 -14.93 4.76
N THR A 53 3.92 -15.38 5.05
CA THR A 53 2.91 -15.67 4.03
C THR A 53 2.53 -14.40 3.26
N VAL A 54 2.28 -13.30 3.95
CA VAL A 54 1.93 -12.01 3.31
C VAL A 54 3.12 -11.44 2.55
N TRP A 55 4.32 -11.56 3.10
CA TRP A 55 5.57 -11.16 2.46
C TRP A 55 5.77 -11.89 1.12
N ASN A 56 5.64 -13.20 1.12
CA ASN A 56 5.81 -14.01 -0.09
C ASN A 56 4.79 -13.65 -1.18
N ILE A 57 3.56 -13.28 -0.79
CA ILE A 57 2.56 -12.78 -1.76
C ILE A 57 3.01 -11.47 -2.39
N LEU A 58 3.50 -10.52 -1.58
CA LEU A 58 3.88 -9.19 -2.07
C LEU A 58 5.17 -9.19 -2.88
N THR A 59 6.09 -10.13 -2.62
CA THR A 59 7.38 -10.22 -3.31
C THR A 59 7.39 -11.19 -4.50
N ASP A 60 6.31 -11.94 -4.72
CA ASP A 60 6.09 -12.71 -5.95
C ASP A 60 5.56 -11.76 -7.05
N TYR A 61 6.43 -10.84 -7.45
CA TYR A 61 6.08 -9.66 -8.24
C TYR A 61 5.39 -9.98 -9.56
N GLU A 62 5.81 -11.01 -10.26
CA GLU A 62 5.22 -11.38 -11.56
C GLU A 62 3.82 -11.98 -11.40
N ARG A 63 3.55 -12.62 -10.25
CA ARG A 63 2.24 -13.19 -9.96
C ARG A 63 1.27 -12.24 -9.29
N LEU A 64 1.65 -10.99 -9.04
CA LEU A 64 0.72 -9.96 -8.54
C LEU A 64 -0.49 -9.79 -9.47
N VAL A 65 -0.32 -9.98 -10.77
CA VAL A 65 -1.41 -9.91 -11.76
C VAL A 65 -2.50 -10.97 -11.54
N ASP A 66 -2.18 -12.09 -10.87
CA ASP A 66 -3.11 -13.21 -10.64
C ASP A 66 -4.23 -12.82 -9.65
N PHE A 67 -3.98 -11.85 -8.78
CA PHE A 67 -4.91 -11.48 -7.71
C PHE A 67 -5.13 -9.98 -7.50
N ILE A 68 -4.36 -9.10 -8.16
CA ILE A 68 -4.59 -7.66 -8.14
C ILE A 68 -5.35 -7.25 -9.42
N PRO A 69 -6.67 -7.00 -9.35
CA PRO A 69 -7.51 -6.83 -10.56
C PRO A 69 -7.15 -5.60 -11.40
N GLY A 70 -6.60 -4.57 -10.76
CA GLY A 70 -6.17 -3.34 -11.43
C GLY A 70 -4.80 -3.43 -12.06
N LEU A 71 -4.09 -4.55 -11.95
CA LEU A 71 -2.74 -4.74 -12.48
C LEU A 71 -2.81 -5.63 -13.73
N ALA A 72 -2.60 -5.04 -14.91
CA ALA A 72 -2.66 -5.76 -16.18
C ALA A 72 -1.33 -6.43 -16.54
N VAL A 73 -0.21 -5.84 -16.11
CA VAL A 73 1.14 -6.34 -16.35
C VAL A 73 1.99 -6.11 -15.11
N SER A 74 2.80 -7.09 -14.75
CA SER A 74 3.85 -6.97 -13.74
C SER A 74 5.03 -7.86 -14.16
N GLU A 75 6.10 -7.24 -14.63
CA GLU A 75 7.29 -7.91 -15.14
C GLU A 75 8.50 -7.55 -14.27
N LEU A 76 9.26 -8.55 -13.89
CA LEU A 76 10.50 -8.39 -13.15
C LEU A 76 11.63 -8.05 -14.12
N VAL A 77 12.04 -6.78 -14.15
CA VAL A 77 13.12 -6.28 -15.03
C VAL A 77 14.50 -6.60 -14.46
N GLU A 78 14.66 -6.44 -13.15
CA GLU A 78 15.91 -6.70 -12.44
C GLU A 78 15.60 -7.19 -11.03
N LYS A 79 16.37 -8.17 -10.54
CA LYS A 79 16.33 -8.65 -9.15
C LYS A 79 17.76 -8.75 -8.62
N LYS A 80 17.98 -8.14 -7.48
CA LYS A 80 19.17 -8.31 -6.63
C LYS A 80 18.68 -8.59 -5.21
N ASP A 81 19.53 -8.95 -4.29
CA ASP A 81 19.20 -9.37 -2.93
C ASP A 81 17.94 -8.67 -2.35
N ASN A 82 18.10 -7.41 -1.96
CA ASN A 82 17.02 -6.60 -1.35
C ASN A 82 16.44 -5.55 -2.31
N PHE A 83 16.57 -5.76 -3.61
CA PHE A 83 16.12 -4.85 -4.66
C PHE A 83 15.42 -5.57 -5.79
N ALA A 84 14.32 -5.00 -6.27
CA ALA A 84 13.64 -5.43 -7.49
C ALA A 84 13.24 -4.21 -8.33
N ARG A 85 13.48 -4.29 -9.64
CA ARG A 85 12.94 -3.34 -10.61
C ARG A 85 11.82 -3.98 -11.40
N LEU A 86 10.68 -3.34 -11.43
CA LEU A 86 9.46 -3.85 -12.02
C LEU A 86 8.99 -2.93 -13.14
N PHE A 87 8.52 -3.51 -14.24
CA PHE A 87 7.68 -2.82 -15.20
C PHE A 87 6.23 -3.21 -14.93
N GLN A 88 5.37 -2.23 -14.68
CA GLN A 88 3.97 -2.46 -14.36
C GLN A 88 3.03 -1.62 -15.21
N ILE A 89 1.87 -2.19 -15.55
CA ILE A 89 0.76 -1.49 -16.18
C ILE A 89 -0.48 -1.67 -15.30
N GLY A 90 -0.90 -0.58 -14.66
CA GLY A 90 -2.19 -0.50 -14.00
C GLY A 90 -3.28 -0.18 -15.01
N GLN A 91 -4.40 -0.88 -14.96
CA GLN A 91 -5.54 -0.68 -15.86
C GLN A 91 -6.78 -0.28 -15.08
N GLN A 92 -7.45 0.76 -15.53
CA GLN A 92 -8.70 1.23 -14.96
C GLN A 92 -9.78 1.37 -16.02
N ASN A 93 -10.98 0.87 -15.70
CA ASN A 93 -12.15 1.13 -16.52
C ASN A 93 -12.75 2.49 -16.16
N LEU A 94 -12.82 3.39 -17.12
CA LEU A 94 -13.45 4.69 -17.01
C LEU A 94 -14.94 4.60 -17.41
N PRO A 95 -15.78 5.60 -17.05
CA PRO A 95 -17.14 5.71 -17.60
C PRO A 95 -17.12 5.65 -19.14
N PHE A 96 -18.21 5.22 -19.73
CA PHE A 96 -18.41 5.09 -21.19
C PHE A 96 -17.50 4.05 -21.88
N GLY A 97 -17.02 3.04 -21.12
CA GLY A 97 -16.19 1.96 -21.69
C GLY A 97 -14.75 2.35 -22.02
N LEU A 98 -14.32 3.55 -21.66
CA LEU A 98 -12.93 3.98 -21.82
C LEU A 98 -12.04 3.23 -20.84
N LYS A 99 -10.84 2.89 -21.27
CA LYS A 99 -9.80 2.29 -20.42
C LYS A 99 -8.66 3.29 -20.25
N PHE A 100 -8.22 3.46 -19.00
CA PHE A 100 -7.03 4.20 -18.68
C PHE A 100 -5.95 3.22 -18.25
N ASN A 101 -4.81 3.25 -18.89
CA ASN A 101 -3.65 2.45 -18.54
C ASN A 101 -2.57 3.39 -18.01
N ALA A 102 -2.15 3.17 -16.78
CA ALA A 102 -0.99 3.84 -16.21
C ALA A 102 0.18 2.87 -16.21
N LYS A 103 1.25 3.22 -16.89
CA LYS A 103 2.46 2.41 -16.95
C LYS A 103 3.60 3.08 -16.19
N GLY A 104 4.46 2.27 -15.61
CA GLY A 104 5.65 2.76 -14.93
C GLY A 104 6.68 1.69 -14.65
N VAL A 105 7.91 2.16 -14.46
CA VAL A 105 9.01 1.38 -13.93
C VAL A 105 9.18 1.76 -12.47
N LEU A 106 9.13 0.76 -11.60
CA LEU A 106 9.25 0.94 -10.15
C LEU A 106 10.50 0.26 -9.62
N ASP A 107 11.23 0.96 -8.78
CA ASP A 107 12.28 0.39 -7.95
C ASP A 107 11.66 0.05 -6.59
N CYS A 108 11.83 -1.20 -6.18
CA CYS A 108 11.37 -1.75 -4.91
C CYS A 108 12.57 -2.12 -4.05
N TYR A 109 12.58 -1.68 -2.80
CA TYR A 109 13.63 -1.94 -1.81
C TYR A 109 13.05 -2.75 -0.67
N GLU A 110 13.41 -4.04 -0.63
CA GLU A 110 13.00 -4.98 0.41
C GLU A 110 13.87 -4.77 1.65
N LYS A 111 13.27 -4.38 2.78
CA LYS A 111 14.01 -4.19 4.02
C LYS A 111 14.19 -5.52 4.75
N ASP A 112 15.22 -5.58 5.57
CA ASP A 112 15.46 -6.72 6.43
C ASP A 112 14.32 -6.89 7.47
N LEU A 113 14.18 -8.12 7.96
CA LEU A 113 13.23 -8.41 9.01
C LEU A 113 13.71 -7.80 10.34
N GLU A 114 12.89 -6.92 10.90
CA GLU A 114 13.09 -6.35 12.22
C GLU A 114 12.34 -7.20 13.26
N ILE A 115 13.04 -7.66 14.29
CA ILE A 115 12.47 -8.43 15.41
C ILE A 115 12.55 -7.58 16.68
N PHE A 116 11.45 -7.44 17.38
CA PHE A 116 11.35 -6.72 18.63
C PHE A 116 10.62 -7.57 19.70
N PRO A 117 10.64 -7.22 21.01
CA PRO A 117 10.16 -8.11 22.10
C PRO A 117 8.73 -8.61 21.96
N HIS A 118 7.87 -7.89 21.22
CA HIS A 118 6.46 -8.19 21.08
C HIS A 118 6.00 -8.33 19.64
N GLY A 119 6.92 -8.49 18.71
CA GLY A 119 6.54 -8.59 17.30
C GLY A 119 7.71 -8.66 16.33
N LYS A 120 7.33 -8.70 15.05
CA LYS A 120 8.24 -8.58 13.92
C LYS A 120 7.64 -7.67 12.86
N LYS A 121 8.51 -7.02 12.10
CA LYS A 121 8.14 -6.07 11.06
C LYS A 121 9.03 -6.25 9.84
N ARG A 122 8.45 -5.99 8.67
CA ARG A 122 9.20 -5.94 7.42
C ARG A 122 8.55 -4.97 6.44
N ASP A 123 9.38 -4.18 5.75
CA ASP A 123 8.92 -3.12 4.85
C ASP A 123 9.40 -3.36 3.41
N ILE A 124 8.59 -2.93 2.43
CA ILE A 124 9.01 -2.78 1.03
C ILE A 124 8.77 -1.32 0.66
N GLU A 125 9.83 -0.56 0.45
CA GLU A 125 9.75 0.79 -0.10
C GLU A 125 9.73 0.72 -1.62
N PHE A 126 8.94 1.56 -2.27
CA PHE A 126 8.89 1.62 -3.72
C PHE A 126 8.89 3.05 -4.23
N LYS A 127 9.45 3.21 -5.41
CA LYS A 127 9.47 4.50 -6.12
C LYS A 127 9.40 4.29 -7.62
N MET A 128 8.49 5.00 -8.27
CA MET A 128 8.46 5.06 -9.73
C MET A 128 9.61 5.93 -10.23
N ILE A 129 10.44 5.37 -11.09
CA ILE A 129 11.58 6.06 -11.71
C ILE A 129 11.25 6.55 -13.12
N GLU A 130 10.30 5.91 -13.79
CA GLU A 130 9.79 6.27 -15.10
C GLU A 130 8.31 5.90 -15.19
N GLY A 131 7.47 6.72 -15.81
CA GLY A 131 6.06 6.38 -16.01
C GLY A 131 5.12 7.56 -16.12
N ASP A 132 3.83 7.30 -15.91
CA ASP A 132 2.74 8.24 -16.14
C ASP A 132 2.42 9.14 -14.93
N PHE A 133 3.07 8.93 -13.79
CA PHE A 133 3.00 9.83 -12.64
C PHE A 133 4.27 10.68 -12.54
N GLN A 134 4.11 11.90 -12.04
CA GLN A 134 5.23 12.77 -11.68
C GLN A 134 5.84 12.34 -10.34
N LEU A 135 5.01 11.88 -9.42
CA LEU A 135 5.39 11.27 -8.15
C LEU A 135 4.51 10.05 -7.91
N PHE A 136 5.13 8.92 -7.67
CA PHE A 136 4.49 7.71 -7.18
C PHE A 136 5.53 6.94 -6.37
N GLU A 137 5.48 7.11 -5.08
CA GLU A 137 6.40 6.46 -4.15
C GLU A 137 5.70 6.15 -2.84
N GLY A 138 6.17 5.16 -2.14
CA GLY A 138 5.53 4.78 -0.90
C GLY A 138 6.14 3.55 -0.27
N LYS A 139 5.31 2.88 0.53
CA LYS A 139 5.76 1.77 1.34
C LYS A 139 4.63 0.79 1.64
N TRP A 140 4.93 -0.48 1.56
CA TRP A 140 4.22 -1.58 2.21
C TRP A 140 4.88 -1.87 3.54
N SER A 141 4.11 -2.01 4.61
CA SER A 141 4.60 -2.31 5.95
C SER A 141 3.82 -3.49 6.50
N LEU A 142 4.51 -4.54 6.89
CA LEU A 142 3.94 -5.74 7.49
C LEU A 142 4.36 -5.78 8.95
N GLU A 143 3.39 -5.85 9.85
CA GLU A 143 3.64 -5.94 11.29
C GLU A 143 2.86 -7.12 11.86
N GLN A 144 3.55 -8.00 12.56
CA GLN A 144 2.95 -9.12 13.27
C GLN A 144 3.30 -9.02 14.74
N PHE A 145 2.28 -8.92 15.59
CA PHE A 145 2.42 -8.88 17.04
C PHE A 145 2.14 -10.26 17.64
N GLY A 146 2.85 -10.59 18.73
CA GLY A 146 2.68 -11.84 19.47
C GLY A 146 3.95 -12.28 20.15
N LYS A 147 3.83 -13.22 21.09
CA LYS A 147 4.99 -13.90 21.67
C LYS A 147 5.44 -14.97 20.67
N PHE A 148 6.60 -14.75 20.06
CA PHE A 148 7.25 -15.78 19.27
C PHE A 148 7.90 -16.79 20.23
N GLN A 149 7.21 -17.91 20.48
CA GLN A 149 7.89 -19.09 20.97
C GLN A 149 8.55 -19.76 19.77
N ASP A 150 9.80 -20.19 19.95
CA ASP A 150 10.68 -20.82 18.94
C ASP A 150 10.14 -22.17 18.41
N THR A 151 8.88 -22.24 18.05
CA THR A 151 8.33 -23.40 17.38
C THR A 151 8.12 -23.09 15.92
N ASP A 152 8.93 -23.74 15.11
CA ASP A 152 9.00 -23.80 13.65
C ASP A 152 7.69 -24.34 13.00
N SER A 153 6.54 -23.90 13.49
CA SER A 153 5.25 -24.27 12.92
C SER A 153 4.79 -23.17 11.97
N THR A 154 5.00 -23.39 10.69
CA THR A 154 4.43 -22.62 9.55
C THR A 154 2.91 -22.49 9.62
N LEU A 155 2.26 -23.17 10.54
CA LEU A 155 0.82 -23.19 10.81
C LEU A 155 0.50 -22.70 12.22
N ALA A 156 1.05 -21.55 12.64
CA ALA A 156 0.62 -20.91 13.88
C ALA A 156 -0.84 -20.47 13.70
N GLN A 157 -1.78 -21.34 14.12
CA GLN A 157 -3.20 -21.00 14.24
C GLN A 157 -3.34 -19.76 15.09
N GLY A 158 -3.88 -18.68 14.52
CA GLY A 158 -4.12 -17.40 15.20
C GLY A 158 -3.08 -16.31 14.94
N SER A 159 -2.12 -16.50 14.03
CA SER A 159 -1.23 -15.42 13.61
C SER A 159 -2.00 -14.37 12.80
N GLN A 160 -1.84 -13.11 13.17
CA GLN A 160 -2.43 -11.97 12.49
C GLN A 160 -1.35 -10.99 12.09
N THR A 161 -1.38 -10.56 10.82
CA THR A 161 -0.47 -9.55 10.28
C THR A 161 -1.27 -8.31 9.92
N THR A 162 -0.82 -7.17 10.39
CA THR A 162 -1.28 -5.87 9.94
C THR A 162 -0.52 -5.51 8.67
N LEU A 163 -1.21 -5.36 7.56
CA LEU A 163 -0.67 -4.85 6.32
C LEU A 163 -1.06 -3.39 6.16
N SER A 164 -0.06 -2.50 6.11
CA SER A 164 -0.23 -1.08 5.86
C SER A 164 0.37 -0.71 4.51
N TYR A 165 -0.31 0.18 3.79
CA TYR A 165 0.14 0.72 2.51
C TYR A 165 0.06 2.23 2.55
N VAL A 166 1.16 2.90 2.27
CA VAL A 166 1.26 4.36 2.18
C VAL A 166 1.79 4.72 0.82
N VAL A 167 1.11 5.61 0.11
CA VAL A 167 1.56 6.11 -1.20
C VAL A 167 1.41 7.62 -1.29
N ASN A 168 2.46 8.27 -1.76
CA ASN A 168 2.45 9.67 -2.20
C ASN A 168 2.26 9.67 -3.72
N VAL A 169 1.24 10.33 -4.20
CA VAL A 169 0.89 10.34 -5.62
C VAL A 169 0.71 11.75 -6.14
N GLN A 170 1.32 12.02 -7.28
CA GLN A 170 1.11 13.22 -8.09
C GLN A 170 1.03 12.82 -9.55
N PRO A 171 -0.15 12.86 -10.16
CA PRO A 171 -0.30 12.66 -11.60
C PRO A 171 0.46 13.74 -12.38
N LYS A 172 0.82 13.45 -13.62
CA LYS A 172 1.35 14.47 -14.55
C LYS A 172 0.31 15.59 -14.75
N MET A 173 0.77 16.78 -15.06
CA MET A 173 -0.04 18.02 -15.03
C MET A 173 -1.34 17.99 -15.84
N TRP A 174 -1.41 17.18 -16.90
CA TRP A 174 -2.61 17.06 -17.74
C TRP A 174 -3.77 16.28 -17.07
N LEU A 175 -3.49 15.56 -15.98
CA LEU A 175 -4.49 14.75 -15.26
C LEU A 175 -4.72 15.31 -13.85
N PRO A 176 -5.88 15.94 -13.57
CA PRO A 176 -6.18 16.42 -12.23
C PRO A 176 -6.28 15.28 -11.22
N VAL A 177 -5.57 15.39 -10.08
CA VAL A 177 -5.57 14.34 -9.03
C VAL A 177 -6.98 14.03 -8.51
N ARG A 178 -7.90 14.98 -8.51
CA ARG A 178 -9.30 14.77 -8.08
C ARG A 178 -10.02 13.71 -8.91
N LEU A 179 -9.66 13.55 -10.18
CA LEU A 179 -10.26 12.53 -11.05
C LEU A 179 -9.74 11.13 -10.74
N VAL A 180 -8.51 11.03 -10.25
CA VAL A 180 -7.88 9.74 -9.91
C VAL A 180 -8.04 9.36 -8.44
N GLU A 181 -8.19 10.33 -7.54
CA GLU A 181 -8.23 10.15 -6.08
C GLU A 181 -9.25 9.11 -5.63
N GLY A 182 -10.52 9.27 -6.00
CA GLY A 182 -11.59 8.35 -5.61
C GLY A 182 -11.42 6.94 -6.19
N ARG A 183 -10.82 6.84 -7.38
CA ARG A 183 -10.53 5.55 -8.02
C ARG A 183 -9.36 4.87 -7.37
N LEU A 184 -8.27 5.60 -7.17
CA LEU A 184 -7.08 5.10 -6.50
C LEU A 184 -7.41 4.59 -5.09
N SER A 185 -8.24 5.32 -4.35
CA SER A 185 -8.77 4.88 -3.07
C SER A 185 -9.53 3.55 -3.17
N LYS A 186 -10.43 3.43 -4.14
CA LYS A 186 -11.19 2.20 -4.38
C LYS A 186 -10.28 1.03 -4.77
N GLU A 187 -9.30 1.26 -5.62
CA GLU A 187 -8.33 0.23 -6.02
C GLU A 187 -7.47 -0.23 -4.87
N ILE A 188 -6.95 0.68 -4.07
CA ILE A 188 -6.17 0.34 -2.88
C ILE A 188 -6.99 -0.56 -1.94
N LYS A 189 -8.26 -0.23 -1.69
CA LYS A 189 -9.16 -1.07 -0.89
C LYS A 189 -9.32 -2.46 -1.49
N THR A 190 -9.58 -2.52 -2.80
CA THR A 190 -9.73 -3.78 -3.52
C THR A 190 -8.44 -4.61 -3.46
N ASN A 191 -7.28 -3.99 -3.70
CA ASN A 191 -5.99 -4.67 -3.68
C ASN A 191 -5.67 -5.25 -2.31
N LEU A 192 -5.88 -4.50 -1.23
CA LEU A 192 -5.69 -4.99 0.14
C LEU A 192 -6.60 -6.17 0.46
N SER A 193 -7.87 -6.10 0.05
CA SER A 193 -8.82 -7.20 0.21
C SER A 193 -8.42 -8.43 -0.59
N CYS A 194 -7.91 -8.26 -1.82
CA CYS A 194 -7.42 -9.36 -2.65
C CYS A 194 -6.17 -10.01 -2.07
N ILE A 195 -5.25 -9.25 -1.49
CA ILE A 195 -4.08 -9.79 -0.79
C ILE A 195 -4.51 -10.64 0.40
N ARG A 196 -5.48 -10.17 1.20
CA ARG A 196 -6.05 -10.94 2.32
C ARG A 196 -6.67 -12.25 1.83
N GLU A 197 -7.45 -12.23 0.76
CA GLU A 197 -8.05 -13.44 0.18
C GLU A 197 -7.00 -14.40 -0.40
N ALA A 198 -5.92 -13.89 -0.99
CA ALA A 198 -4.81 -14.70 -1.46
C ALA A 198 -4.13 -15.43 -0.28
N ALA A 199 -3.87 -14.72 0.82
CA ALA A 199 -3.31 -15.31 2.04
C ALA A 199 -4.23 -16.41 2.62
N ARG A 200 -5.53 -16.14 2.70
CA ARG A 200 -6.53 -17.12 3.16
C ARG A 200 -6.56 -18.39 2.29
N LYS A 201 -6.48 -18.24 0.97
CA LYS A 201 -6.41 -19.40 0.05
C LYS A 201 -5.16 -20.25 0.27
N ILE A 202 -4.00 -19.63 0.49
CA ILE A 202 -2.75 -20.34 0.77
C ILE A 202 -2.87 -21.14 2.06
N ILE A 203 -3.37 -20.54 3.15
CA ILE A 203 -3.56 -21.21 4.44
C ILE A 203 -4.54 -22.37 4.32
N ASN A 204 -5.69 -22.16 3.69
CA ASN A 204 -6.69 -23.23 3.51
C ASN A 204 -6.16 -24.41 2.71
N LYS A 205 -5.34 -24.13 1.67
CA LYS A 205 -4.69 -25.20 0.88
C LYS A 205 -3.67 -25.98 1.70
N ALA A 206 -2.95 -25.31 2.61
CA ALA A 206 -1.98 -25.95 3.51
C ALA A 206 -2.67 -26.81 4.59
N LEU A 207 -3.84 -26.41 5.06
CA LEU A 207 -4.63 -27.13 6.07
C LEU A 207 -5.40 -28.34 5.47
N HIS A 208 -5.72 -28.30 4.17
CA HIS A 208 -6.45 -29.33 3.46
C HIS A 208 -5.71 -29.76 2.19
N PRO A 209 -4.53 -30.41 2.33
CA PRO A 209 -3.82 -30.97 1.19
C PRO A 209 -4.68 -32.07 0.55
N ARG A 210 -4.90 -31.95 -0.75
CA ARG A 210 -5.61 -33.01 -1.54
C ARG A 210 -4.69 -34.16 -1.80
#